data_f2d94af9fc0fbba0a71e512d22e4ccf0
#
_entry.id   f2d94af9fc0fbba0a71e512d22e4ccf0
#
_cell.length_a   1.000
_cell.length_b   1.000
_cell.length_c   1.000
_cell.angle_alpha   90.00
_cell.angle_beta   90.00
_cell.angle_gamma   90.00
#
_symmetry.space_group_name_H-M   'P 1'
#
loop_
_entity.id
_entity.type
_entity.pdbx_description
1 polymer ?
#
loop_
_entity_poly.entity_id
_entity_poly.type
_entity_poly.pdbx_seq_one_letter_code
_entity_poly.pdbx_strand_id
1 'polypeptide(L)'
;MTEEIWIVDDDRGVRFVLAEALRDAGLAVREFGEVASARAALQEARPALLLTDVRMPGEDGLSLLTELQAQGIGPVIVMSAYTDVATTAAAYRAGAVEYQAKPFDLDQAVAVVQRALASAAAPAVVASNAVASNHALLGESAPMREVFRLIGRVAASDLNVLITGETGTGKELVARALHEESARRGKAFVALNTAAIPSELLESELFGHEAGAFTGATRRHAGRFEQAEGGTLFLDEIGDMPLALQTRLLRVLAGGEFYRVGGRELIRGNVRIVAATHQDLATRVAAGQFRADLMHRLDVIRIELPPLRSRRSDIPLLAQHFLAATTQELKLAPKRFSRAALKLIAQRDFPGNVRELENLCRRMAVIAPGAEILPADLGATVAGASGSGEWTDALREWAVEALAKGDADIHARAREALDQTLLQAALLASEGHRQNAAQALGVGRNTLTRKLGASRTRRR
;
A
#
# COMPACT_ATOMS: atom_id res chain seq x y z
N MET A 1 -47.21 -1.89 3.30
CA MET A 1 -46.34 -0.89 3.99
C MET A 1 -45.32 -0.49 2.93
N THR A 2 -45.32 0.78 2.54
CA THR A 2 -44.31 1.32 1.56
C THR A 2 -42.94 1.22 2.18
N GLU A 3 -42.02 0.53 1.52
CA GLU A 3 -40.63 0.41 1.92
C GLU A 3 -39.93 1.78 1.75
N GLU A 4 -39.94 2.59 2.81
CA GLU A 4 -39.41 3.95 2.80
C GLU A 4 -37.90 3.94 3.13
N ILE A 5 -37.10 4.61 2.30
CA ILE A 5 -35.67 4.82 2.52
C ILE A 5 -35.48 6.14 3.24
N TRP A 6 -34.67 6.15 4.30
CA TRP A 6 -34.35 7.37 5.02
C TRP A 6 -32.92 7.83 4.70
N ILE A 7 -32.77 9.13 4.45
CA ILE A 7 -31.47 9.79 4.25
C ILE A 7 -31.25 10.77 5.39
N VAL A 8 -30.14 10.62 6.10
CA VAL A 8 -29.72 11.48 7.21
C VAL A 8 -28.36 12.09 6.87
N ASP A 9 -28.32 13.38 6.57
CA ASP A 9 -27.12 14.09 6.12
C ASP A 9 -27.30 15.58 6.38
N ASP A 10 -26.32 16.29 6.90
CA ASP A 10 -26.44 17.72 7.17
C ASP A 10 -26.33 18.57 5.90
N ASP A 11 -25.67 18.06 4.86
CA ASP A 11 -25.59 18.75 3.56
C ASP A 11 -26.89 18.60 2.77
N ARG A 12 -27.61 19.73 2.65
CA ARG A 12 -28.88 19.82 1.91
C ARG A 12 -28.72 19.45 0.43
N GLY A 13 -27.56 19.78 -0.17
CA GLY A 13 -27.31 19.48 -1.59
C GLY A 13 -27.17 17.98 -1.84
N VAL A 14 -26.42 17.31 -0.99
CA VAL A 14 -26.23 15.86 -1.04
C VAL A 14 -27.55 15.13 -0.83
N ARG A 15 -28.33 15.52 0.20
CA ARG A 15 -29.66 14.94 0.45
C ARG A 15 -30.58 15.07 -0.75
N PHE A 16 -30.69 16.31 -1.30
CA PHE A 16 -31.60 16.58 -2.41
C PHE A 16 -31.26 15.73 -3.64
N VAL A 17 -29.99 15.74 -4.07
CA VAL A 17 -29.58 15.01 -5.27
C VAL A 17 -29.72 13.52 -5.11
N LEU A 18 -29.39 12.97 -3.95
CA LEU A 18 -29.52 11.54 -3.65
C LEU A 18 -31.00 11.13 -3.54
N ALA A 19 -31.84 11.96 -2.91
CA ALA A 19 -33.28 11.70 -2.81
C ALA A 19 -33.96 11.67 -4.17
N GLU A 20 -33.64 12.61 -5.06
CA GLU A 20 -34.17 12.64 -6.43
C GLU A 20 -33.74 11.39 -7.21
N ALA A 21 -32.47 11.01 -7.17
CA ALA A 21 -31.99 9.79 -7.85
C ALA A 21 -32.68 8.52 -7.36
N LEU A 22 -32.94 8.40 -6.06
CA LEU A 22 -33.65 7.25 -5.50
C LEU A 22 -35.16 7.29 -5.85
N ARG A 23 -35.80 8.46 -5.89
CA ARG A 23 -37.18 8.63 -6.35
C ARG A 23 -37.35 8.29 -7.83
N ASP A 24 -36.41 8.71 -8.66
CA ASP A 24 -36.37 8.36 -10.08
C ASP A 24 -36.24 6.84 -10.31
N ALA A 25 -35.56 6.15 -9.38
CA ALA A 25 -35.49 4.69 -9.35
C ALA A 25 -36.74 4.00 -8.76
N GLY A 26 -37.80 4.76 -8.45
CA GLY A 26 -39.09 4.25 -7.96
C GLY A 26 -39.12 3.97 -6.44
N LEU A 27 -38.18 4.49 -5.66
CA LEU A 27 -38.09 4.27 -4.22
C LEU A 27 -38.71 5.43 -3.45
N ALA A 28 -39.45 5.14 -2.36
CA ALA A 28 -39.97 6.16 -1.46
C ALA A 28 -38.86 6.68 -0.54
N VAL A 29 -38.67 8.01 -0.45
CA VAL A 29 -37.54 8.60 0.29
C VAL A 29 -38.01 9.66 1.27
N ARG A 30 -37.53 9.59 2.51
CA ARG A 30 -37.69 10.59 3.56
C ARG A 30 -36.33 11.16 3.95
N GLU A 31 -36.26 12.48 4.09
CA GLU A 31 -35.00 13.22 4.30
C GLU A 31 -34.95 13.83 5.69
N PHE A 32 -33.78 13.74 6.33
CA PHE A 32 -33.48 14.32 7.63
C PHE A 32 -32.17 15.08 7.59
N GLY A 33 -32.12 16.29 8.12
CA GLY A 33 -30.90 17.12 8.21
C GLY A 33 -30.11 16.88 9.48
N GLU A 34 -30.67 16.17 10.43
CA GLU A 34 -30.07 15.95 11.77
C GLU A 34 -30.47 14.57 12.31
N VAL A 35 -29.59 13.97 13.10
CA VAL A 35 -29.82 12.69 13.77
C VAL A 35 -31.04 12.75 14.71
N ALA A 36 -31.20 13.86 15.43
CA ALA A 36 -32.30 14.05 16.37
C ALA A 36 -33.67 13.94 15.68
N SER A 37 -33.84 14.53 14.49
CA SER A 37 -35.09 14.47 13.73
C SER A 37 -35.37 13.06 13.20
N ALA A 38 -34.35 12.35 12.75
CA ALA A 38 -34.45 10.95 12.34
C ALA A 38 -34.85 10.05 13.52
N ARG A 39 -34.22 10.26 14.69
CA ARG A 39 -34.53 9.52 15.92
C ARG A 39 -35.98 9.76 16.40
N ALA A 40 -36.50 10.98 16.31
CA ALA A 40 -37.88 11.26 16.61
C ALA A 40 -38.84 10.51 15.68
N ALA A 41 -38.52 10.48 14.37
CA ALA A 41 -39.32 9.76 13.37
C ALA A 41 -39.30 8.23 13.57
N LEU A 42 -38.24 7.65 14.14
CA LEU A 42 -38.14 6.21 14.46
C LEU A 42 -39.17 5.76 15.52
N GLN A 43 -39.73 6.69 16.29
CA GLN A 43 -40.83 6.38 17.24
C GLN A 43 -42.14 6.09 16.49
N GLU A 44 -42.32 6.64 15.30
CA GLU A 44 -43.56 6.56 14.51
C GLU A 44 -43.48 5.57 13.35
N ALA A 45 -42.31 5.45 12.72
CA ALA A 45 -42.12 4.62 11.54
C ALA A 45 -40.73 3.97 11.54
N ARG A 46 -40.59 2.87 10.77
CA ARG A 46 -39.30 2.19 10.57
C ARG A 46 -38.92 2.23 9.11
N PRO A 47 -37.68 2.68 8.76
CA PRO A 47 -37.22 2.63 7.39
C PRO A 47 -36.95 1.19 6.92
N ALA A 48 -37.13 0.95 5.62
CA ALA A 48 -36.68 -0.27 4.98
C ALA A 48 -35.15 -0.31 4.84
N LEU A 49 -34.55 0.90 4.69
CA LEU A 49 -33.09 1.12 4.65
C LEU A 49 -32.80 2.55 5.10
N LEU A 50 -31.70 2.74 5.80
CA LEU A 50 -31.21 4.06 6.20
C LEU A 50 -29.84 4.35 5.60
N LEU A 51 -29.70 5.56 5.01
CA LEU A 51 -28.40 6.13 4.63
C LEU A 51 -28.05 7.23 5.63
N THR A 52 -26.87 7.19 6.22
CA THR A 52 -26.45 8.22 7.19
C THR A 52 -25.03 8.72 6.91
N ASP A 53 -24.81 10.04 7.02
CA ASP A 53 -23.44 10.56 7.11
C ASP A 53 -22.81 10.17 8.45
N VAL A 54 -21.47 9.98 8.45
CA VAL A 54 -20.71 9.72 9.67
C VAL A 54 -20.64 10.98 10.54
N ARG A 55 -20.29 12.11 9.96
CA ARG A 55 -20.03 13.35 10.69
C ARG A 55 -21.11 14.39 10.44
N MET A 56 -21.94 14.60 11.42
CA MET A 56 -22.96 15.65 11.41
C MET A 56 -22.83 16.55 12.63
N PRO A 57 -23.23 17.82 12.56
CA PRO A 57 -23.25 18.73 13.72
C PRO A 57 -24.09 18.16 14.87
N GLY A 58 -23.48 18.06 16.04
CA GLY A 58 -24.15 17.63 17.28
C GLY A 58 -24.02 16.14 17.57
N GLU A 59 -24.39 15.25 16.68
CA GLU A 59 -24.33 13.80 16.90
C GLU A 59 -23.69 13.05 15.74
N ASP A 60 -22.94 11.98 16.05
CA ASP A 60 -22.26 11.13 15.07
C ASP A 60 -23.25 10.09 14.50
N GLY A 61 -23.28 9.93 13.18
CA GLY A 61 -24.08 8.92 12.48
C GLY A 61 -23.75 7.47 12.86
N LEU A 62 -22.54 7.20 13.37
CA LEU A 62 -22.19 5.88 13.90
C LEU A 62 -22.91 5.58 15.22
N SER A 63 -23.23 6.58 16.04
CA SER A 63 -24.04 6.39 17.24
C SER A 63 -25.47 6.01 16.89
N LEU A 64 -26.06 6.68 15.90
CA LEU A 64 -27.38 6.31 15.35
C LEU A 64 -27.37 4.89 14.80
N LEU A 65 -26.37 4.50 14.03
CA LEU A 65 -26.20 3.15 13.50
C LEU A 65 -26.20 2.10 14.62
N THR A 66 -25.44 2.35 15.70
CA THR A 66 -25.37 1.43 16.85
C THR A 66 -26.72 1.27 17.56
N GLU A 67 -27.48 2.36 17.71
CA GLU A 67 -28.85 2.32 18.25
C GLU A 67 -29.81 1.50 17.38
N LEU A 68 -29.76 1.71 16.05
CA LEU A 68 -30.61 1.01 15.08
C LEU A 68 -30.33 -0.49 15.07
N GLN A 69 -29.05 -0.87 15.13
CA GLN A 69 -28.65 -2.28 15.21
C GLN A 69 -29.16 -2.94 16.51
N ALA A 70 -29.04 -2.25 17.64
CA ALA A 70 -29.55 -2.74 18.93
C ALA A 70 -31.08 -2.95 18.92
N GLN A 71 -31.81 -2.18 18.10
CA GLN A 71 -33.26 -2.28 17.92
C GLN A 71 -33.70 -3.20 16.78
N GLY A 72 -32.75 -3.80 16.03
CA GLY A 72 -33.03 -4.64 14.87
C GLY A 72 -33.73 -3.90 13.72
N ILE A 73 -33.42 -2.60 13.56
CA ILE A 73 -34.00 -1.76 12.52
C ILE A 73 -33.13 -1.78 11.29
N GLY A 74 -33.60 -2.36 10.21
CA GLY A 74 -33.20 -2.31 8.80
C GLY A 74 -31.70 -2.31 8.47
N PRO A 75 -31.31 -2.49 7.20
CA PRO A 75 -29.95 -2.28 6.75
C PRO A 75 -29.58 -0.79 6.79
N VAL A 76 -28.36 -0.47 7.22
CA VAL A 76 -27.82 0.88 7.25
C VAL A 76 -26.61 0.98 6.32
N ILE A 77 -26.64 1.97 5.43
CA ILE A 77 -25.51 2.37 4.59
C ILE A 77 -24.92 3.64 5.18
N VAL A 78 -23.62 3.63 5.41
CA VAL A 78 -22.89 4.77 5.94
C VAL A 78 -22.25 5.56 4.80
N MET A 79 -22.43 6.88 4.79
CA MET A 79 -21.81 7.80 3.85
C MET A 79 -20.75 8.63 4.56
N SER A 80 -19.61 8.94 3.92
CA SER A 80 -18.60 9.81 4.52
C SER A 80 -17.70 10.48 3.47
N ALA A 81 -17.32 11.73 3.74
CA ALA A 81 -16.28 12.43 3.00
C ALA A 81 -14.87 11.95 3.39
N TYR A 82 -14.72 11.28 4.53
CA TYR A 82 -13.44 10.77 5.04
C TYR A 82 -13.35 9.27 4.81
N THR A 83 -12.40 8.88 3.98
CA THR A 83 -12.17 7.48 3.60
C THR A 83 -10.83 7.01 4.18
N ASP A 84 -10.80 6.75 5.48
CA ASP A 84 -9.70 6.07 6.13
C ASP A 84 -10.13 4.67 6.61
N VAL A 85 -9.15 3.81 6.87
CA VAL A 85 -9.40 2.41 7.29
C VAL A 85 -10.17 2.37 8.61
N ALA A 86 -9.83 3.23 9.57
CA ALA A 86 -10.43 3.23 10.90
C ALA A 86 -11.92 3.59 10.86
N THR A 87 -12.29 4.66 10.13
CA THR A 87 -13.68 5.08 9.94
C THR A 87 -14.49 4.02 9.19
N THR A 88 -13.94 3.46 8.10
CA THR A 88 -14.59 2.41 7.32
C THR A 88 -14.80 1.14 8.17
N ALA A 89 -13.77 0.70 8.89
CA ALA A 89 -13.87 -0.47 9.75
C ALA A 89 -14.80 -0.21 10.96
N ALA A 90 -14.84 1.01 11.51
CA ALA A 90 -15.79 1.39 12.56
C ALA A 90 -17.24 1.29 12.09
N ALA A 91 -17.54 1.75 10.86
CA ALA A 91 -18.88 1.63 10.27
C ALA A 91 -19.32 0.16 10.13
N TYR A 92 -18.46 -0.71 9.57
CA TYR A 92 -18.77 -2.14 9.45
C TYR A 92 -18.87 -2.84 10.81
N ARG A 93 -18.01 -2.52 11.78
CA ARG A 93 -18.13 -3.03 13.15
C ARG A 93 -19.42 -2.60 13.83
N ALA A 94 -19.86 -1.37 13.60
CA ALA A 94 -21.15 -0.89 14.12
C ALA A 94 -22.36 -1.51 13.41
N GLY A 95 -22.13 -2.36 12.39
CA GLY A 95 -23.19 -3.10 11.69
C GLY A 95 -23.66 -2.46 10.38
N ALA A 96 -22.92 -1.53 9.78
CA ALA A 96 -23.21 -1.02 8.45
C ALA A 96 -23.17 -2.16 7.43
N VAL A 97 -24.17 -2.22 6.56
CA VAL A 97 -24.22 -3.19 5.44
C VAL A 97 -23.26 -2.76 4.34
N GLU A 98 -23.12 -1.45 4.14
CA GLU A 98 -22.23 -0.89 3.13
C GLU A 98 -21.70 0.47 3.60
N TYR A 99 -20.51 0.85 3.07
CA TYR A 99 -19.87 2.14 3.27
C TYR A 99 -19.69 2.85 1.92
N GLN A 100 -20.22 4.07 1.81
CA GLN A 100 -20.19 4.87 0.58
C GLN A 100 -19.34 6.12 0.79
N ALA A 101 -18.22 6.21 0.07
CA ALA A 101 -17.36 7.39 0.13
C ALA A 101 -17.91 8.55 -0.71
N LYS A 102 -17.98 9.76 -0.15
CA LYS A 102 -18.30 11.00 -0.87
C LYS A 102 -17.01 11.57 -1.51
N PRO A 103 -17.06 12.14 -2.72
CA PRO A 103 -18.18 12.18 -3.65
C PRO A 103 -18.41 10.82 -4.31
N PHE A 104 -19.67 10.46 -4.53
CA PHE A 104 -20.08 9.21 -5.17
C PHE A 104 -20.87 9.49 -6.46
N ASP A 105 -20.87 8.51 -7.34
CA ASP A 105 -21.71 8.48 -8.53
C ASP A 105 -23.14 8.09 -8.13
N LEU A 106 -24.15 8.79 -8.66
CA LEU A 106 -25.54 8.57 -8.27
C LEU A 106 -26.09 7.23 -8.73
N ASP A 107 -25.75 6.77 -9.92
CA ASP A 107 -26.18 5.48 -10.44
C ASP A 107 -25.59 4.34 -9.58
N GLN A 108 -24.34 4.52 -9.15
CA GLN A 108 -23.68 3.61 -8.24
C GLN A 108 -24.35 3.59 -6.86
N ALA A 109 -24.72 4.77 -6.32
CA ALA A 109 -25.41 4.87 -5.04
C ALA A 109 -26.78 4.16 -5.07
N VAL A 110 -27.55 4.38 -6.13
CA VAL A 110 -28.85 3.69 -6.35
C VAL A 110 -28.66 2.17 -6.42
N ALA A 111 -27.66 1.69 -7.17
CA ALA A 111 -27.38 0.25 -7.27
C ALA A 111 -26.97 -0.37 -5.92
N VAL A 112 -26.23 0.37 -5.08
CA VAL A 112 -25.86 -0.06 -3.73
C VAL A 112 -27.09 -0.17 -2.83
N VAL A 113 -27.99 0.80 -2.85
CA VAL A 113 -29.23 0.80 -2.09
C VAL A 113 -30.12 -0.38 -2.50
N GLN A 114 -30.35 -0.59 -3.80
CA GLN A 114 -31.15 -1.70 -4.31
C GLN A 114 -30.57 -3.06 -3.89
N ARG A 115 -29.25 -3.22 -3.93
CA ARG A 115 -28.57 -4.44 -3.49
C ARG A 115 -28.69 -4.67 -1.99
N ALA A 116 -28.60 -3.61 -1.18
CA ALA A 116 -28.75 -3.71 0.27
C ALA A 116 -30.18 -4.09 0.67
N LEU A 117 -31.20 -3.55 -0.02
CA LEU A 117 -32.61 -3.96 0.16
C LEU A 117 -32.83 -5.44 -0.18
N ALA A 118 -32.25 -5.91 -1.29
CA ALA A 118 -32.36 -7.31 -1.69
C ALA A 118 -31.64 -8.28 -0.73
N SER A 119 -30.61 -7.82 -0.02
CA SER A 119 -29.80 -8.62 0.91
C SER A 119 -30.33 -8.65 2.34
N ALA A 120 -31.36 -7.89 2.70
CA ALA A 120 -31.87 -7.72 4.06
C ALA A 120 -32.46 -8.98 4.72
N ALA A 121 -32.36 -10.14 4.07
CA ALA A 121 -32.90 -11.43 4.53
C ALA A 121 -31.92 -12.29 5.37
N ALA A 122 -30.69 -11.85 5.71
CA ALA A 122 -29.72 -12.65 6.47
C ALA A 122 -29.12 -11.90 7.69
N PRO A 123 -28.89 -12.56 8.85
CA PRO A 123 -28.57 -11.90 10.12
C PRO A 123 -27.09 -11.49 10.28
N ALA A 124 -26.86 -10.35 10.95
CA ALA A 124 -25.57 -9.73 11.23
C ALA A 124 -24.95 -10.09 12.59
N VAL A 125 -23.62 -10.09 12.69
CA VAL A 125 -22.84 -10.35 13.92
C VAL A 125 -22.18 -9.04 14.42
N VAL A 126 -22.22 -8.84 15.75
CA VAL A 126 -21.92 -7.60 16.50
C VAL A 126 -20.42 -7.41 16.81
N ALA A 127 -19.97 -6.18 16.87
CA ALA A 127 -18.57 -5.75 17.06
C ALA A 127 -18.31 -4.74 18.21
N SER A 128 -17.06 -4.60 18.64
CA SER A 128 -16.59 -3.77 19.77
C SER A 128 -15.40 -2.84 19.44
N ASN A 129 -15.41 -1.67 20.04
CA ASN A 129 -14.57 -0.43 20.04
C ASN A 129 -13.07 -0.41 19.68
N ALA A 130 -12.63 0.70 19.05
CA ALA A 130 -11.29 0.99 18.54
C ALA A 130 -10.50 2.08 19.31
N VAL A 131 -9.17 1.98 19.23
CA VAL A 131 -8.18 3.00 19.64
C VAL A 131 -7.23 3.25 18.47
N ALA A 132 -6.86 4.50 18.24
CA ALA A 132 -6.05 4.95 17.08
C ALA A 132 -4.57 4.60 17.20
N SER A 133 -3.94 4.20 16.09
CA SER A 133 -2.51 3.92 15.96
C SER A 133 -1.81 4.81 14.93
N ASN A 134 -0.52 5.05 15.16
CA ASN A 134 0.32 6.07 14.50
C ASN A 134 0.86 5.68 13.11
N HIS A 135 0.43 4.55 12.52
CA HIS A 135 0.87 4.07 11.21
C HIS A 135 -0.33 4.01 10.25
N ALA A 136 -0.90 5.17 9.93
CA ALA A 136 -2.08 5.23 9.08
C ALA A 136 -1.77 4.80 7.63
N LEU A 137 -2.50 3.81 7.13
CA LEU A 137 -2.57 3.52 5.71
C LEU A 137 -3.33 4.66 5.03
N LEU A 138 -2.64 5.45 4.17
CA LEU A 138 -3.17 6.65 3.55
C LEU A 138 -3.51 6.42 2.07
N GLY A 139 -4.60 7.05 1.60
CA GLY A 139 -5.02 7.06 0.21
C GLY A 139 -6.46 7.52 0.05
N GLU A 140 -6.72 8.31 -0.98
CA GLU A 140 -8.06 8.84 -1.32
C GLU A 140 -8.51 8.37 -2.71
N SER A 141 -7.64 7.72 -3.47
CA SER A 141 -7.93 7.20 -4.80
C SER A 141 -9.00 6.11 -4.78
N ALA A 142 -9.75 5.97 -5.86
CA ALA A 142 -10.78 4.94 -5.98
C ALA A 142 -10.24 3.51 -5.75
N PRO A 143 -9.04 3.11 -6.27
CA PRO A 143 -8.46 1.81 -5.96
C PRO A 143 -8.14 1.63 -4.47
N MET A 144 -7.65 2.66 -3.76
CA MET A 144 -7.37 2.56 -2.32
C MET A 144 -8.64 2.50 -1.48
N ARG A 145 -9.69 3.20 -1.87
CA ARG A 145 -11.00 3.10 -1.21
C ARG A 145 -11.56 1.68 -1.27
N GLU A 146 -11.37 0.99 -2.39
CA GLU A 146 -11.76 -0.43 -2.49
C GLU A 146 -10.95 -1.32 -1.53
N VAL A 147 -9.63 -1.09 -1.43
CA VAL A 147 -8.77 -1.77 -0.45
C VAL A 147 -9.27 -1.52 0.98
N PHE A 148 -9.58 -0.28 1.35
CA PHE A 148 -10.10 0.07 2.68
C PHE A 148 -11.42 -0.62 2.97
N ARG A 149 -12.35 -0.67 2.00
CA ARG A 149 -13.62 -1.36 2.12
C ARG A 149 -13.42 -2.87 2.34
N LEU A 150 -12.52 -3.50 1.59
CA LEU A 150 -12.19 -4.92 1.79
C LEU A 150 -11.59 -5.16 3.17
N ILE A 151 -10.67 -4.32 3.65
CA ILE A 151 -10.11 -4.41 5.00
C ILE A 151 -11.24 -4.35 6.03
N GLY A 152 -12.14 -3.36 5.94
CA GLY A 152 -13.26 -3.20 6.87
C GLY A 152 -14.17 -4.43 6.94
N ARG A 153 -14.51 -5.02 5.78
CA ARG A 153 -15.34 -6.23 5.71
C ARG A 153 -14.66 -7.48 6.27
N VAL A 154 -13.36 -7.61 6.02
CA VAL A 154 -12.60 -8.83 6.33
C VAL A 154 -12.00 -8.80 7.73
N ALA A 155 -11.78 -7.62 8.30
CA ALA A 155 -11.17 -7.45 9.61
C ALA A 155 -11.93 -8.20 10.72
N ALA A 156 -13.25 -8.19 10.68
CA ALA A 156 -14.10 -8.87 11.66
C ALA A 156 -14.09 -10.41 11.57
N SER A 157 -13.54 -10.99 10.49
CA SER A 157 -13.47 -12.43 10.28
C SER A 157 -12.10 -12.99 10.69
N ASP A 158 -12.04 -14.27 11.03
CA ASP A 158 -10.79 -15.00 11.26
C ASP A 158 -10.25 -15.69 9.99
N LEU A 159 -10.77 -15.32 8.81
CA LEU A 159 -10.34 -15.90 7.55
C LEU A 159 -8.90 -15.51 7.20
N ASN A 160 -8.21 -16.42 6.51
CA ASN A 160 -6.88 -16.13 5.97
C ASN A 160 -6.99 -15.09 4.85
N VAL A 161 -6.01 -14.19 4.80
CA VAL A 161 -5.95 -13.12 3.81
C VAL A 161 -4.63 -13.21 3.06
N LEU A 162 -4.71 -13.19 1.73
CA LEU A 162 -3.55 -13.06 0.86
C LEU A 162 -3.50 -11.62 0.31
N ILE A 163 -2.41 -10.91 0.62
CA ILE A 163 -2.15 -9.55 0.13
C ILE A 163 -1.18 -9.65 -1.04
N THR A 164 -1.61 -9.20 -2.22
CA THR A 164 -0.77 -9.17 -3.42
C THR A 164 -0.48 -7.74 -3.83
N GLY A 165 0.64 -7.52 -4.51
CA GLY A 165 1.03 -6.20 -5.01
C GLY A 165 2.54 -6.04 -5.10
N GLU A 166 3.00 -5.11 -5.91
CA GLU A 166 4.41 -4.86 -6.14
C GLU A 166 5.18 -4.54 -4.85
N THR A 167 6.50 -4.71 -4.90
CA THR A 167 7.38 -4.34 -3.79
C THR A 167 7.24 -2.85 -3.47
N GLY A 168 7.16 -2.51 -2.17
CA GLY A 168 7.06 -1.12 -1.71
C GLY A 168 5.66 -0.50 -1.80
N THR A 169 4.60 -1.25 -2.11
CA THR A 169 3.21 -0.74 -2.15
C THR A 169 2.58 -0.52 -0.78
N GLY A 170 3.12 -1.14 0.29
CA GLY A 170 2.61 -1.02 1.66
C GLY A 170 1.86 -2.26 2.16
N LYS A 171 2.17 -3.47 1.66
CA LYS A 171 1.52 -4.74 2.07
C LYS A 171 1.53 -4.98 3.59
N GLU A 172 2.63 -4.65 4.27
CA GLU A 172 2.74 -4.76 5.72
C GLU A 172 1.76 -3.82 6.46
N LEU A 173 1.57 -2.59 5.97
CA LEU A 173 0.61 -1.65 6.56
C LEU A 173 -0.83 -2.17 6.45
N VAL A 174 -1.17 -2.83 5.36
CA VAL A 174 -2.48 -3.50 5.20
C VAL A 174 -2.62 -4.66 6.18
N ALA A 175 -1.58 -5.47 6.37
CA ALA A 175 -1.61 -6.57 7.34
C ALA A 175 -1.78 -6.05 8.78
N ARG A 176 -1.11 -4.97 9.15
CA ARG A 176 -1.28 -4.29 10.44
C ARG A 176 -2.70 -3.74 10.62
N ALA A 177 -3.22 -3.06 9.60
CA ALA A 177 -4.59 -2.54 9.61
C ALA A 177 -5.62 -3.67 9.78
N LEU A 178 -5.47 -4.80 9.09
CA LEU A 178 -6.31 -5.98 9.27
C LEU A 178 -6.27 -6.53 10.70
N HIS A 179 -5.10 -6.52 11.34
CA HIS A 179 -4.97 -6.94 12.74
C HIS A 179 -5.60 -5.94 13.71
N GLU A 180 -5.28 -4.66 13.57
CA GLU A 180 -5.75 -3.58 14.44
C GLU A 180 -7.27 -3.41 14.41
N GLU A 181 -7.87 -3.68 13.24
CA GLU A 181 -9.32 -3.60 13.03
C GLU A 181 -10.05 -4.92 13.33
N SER A 182 -9.33 -5.98 13.73
CA SER A 182 -9.91 -7.30 14.05
C SER A 182 -10.32 -7.47 15.50
N ALA A 183 -11.01 -8.57 15.80
CA ALA A 183 -11.28 -9.01 17.17
C ALA A 183 -9.99 -9.37 17.94
N ARG A 184 -8.88 -9.59 17.23
CA ARG A 184 -7.56 -9.94 17.80
C ARG A 184 -6.68 -8.72 18.06
N ARG A 185 -7.18 -7.50 17.86
CA ARG A 185 -6.47 -6.27 18.26
C ARG A 185 -6.09 -6.36 19.74
N GLY A 186 -4.92 -5.89 20.10
CA GLY A 186 -4.41 -6.02 21.47
C GLY A 186 -3.84 -7.39 21.83
N LYS A 187 -3.88 -8.36 20.90
CA LYS A 187 -3.09 -9.59 20.93
C LYS A 187 -1.79 -9.41 20.12
N ALA A 188 -0.94 -10.43 20.10
CA ALA A 188 0.32 -10.36 19.39
C ALA A 188 0.10 -10.21 17.86
N PHE A 189 0.80 -9.25 17.26
CA PHE A 189 1.03 -9.19 15.81
C PHE A 189 2.49 -9.55 15.56
N VAL A 190 2.71 -10.74 15.00
CA VAL A 190 4.06 -11.25 14.72
C VAL A 190 4.29 -11.22 13.22
N ALA A 191 5.28 -10.45 12.78
CA ALA A 191 5.66 -10.37 11.37
C ALA A 191 6.91 -11.21 11.12
N LEU A 192 6.92 -11.91 9.99
CA LEU A 192 8.05 -12.69 9.52
C LEU A 192 8.20 -12.50 8.00
N ASN A 193 9.36 -12.02 7.57
CA ASN A 193 9.70 -11.98 6.16
C ASN A 193 10.44 -13.26 5.79
N THR A 194 9.82 -14.11 4.94
CA THR A 194 10.36 -15.43 4.59
C THR A 194 11.57 -15.35 3.66
N ALA A 195 11.71 -14.26 2.90
CA ALA A 195 12.86 -14.03 2.03
C ALA A 195 14.11 -13.52 2.78
N ALA A 196 13.93 -12.93 3.97
CA ALA A 196 15.03 -12.34 4.74
C ALA A 196 15.79 -13.36 5.61
N ILE A 197 15.26 -14.58 5.77
CA ILE A 197 15.81 -15.61 6.65
C ILE A 197 16.36 -16.77 5.78
N PRO A 198 17.60 -17.23 6.04
CA PRO A 198 18.11 -18.43 5.37
C PRO A 198 17.17 -19.63 5.54
N SER A 199 16.97 -20.39 4.47
CA SER A 199 16.03 -21.53 4.43
C SER A 199 16.22 -22.53 5.56
N GLU A 200 17.47 -22.76 5.99
CA GLU A 200 17.83 -23.69 7.08
C GLU A 200 17.35 -23.20 8.45
N LEU A 201 17.27 -21.88 8.65
CA LEU A 201 16.82 -21.28 9.91
C LEU A 201 15.32 -21.00 9.93
N LEU A 202 14.70 -20.85 8.77
CA LEU A 202 13.29 -20.44 8.63
C LEU A 202 12.35 -21.45 9.32
N GLU A 203 12.68 -22.74 9.27
CA GLU A 203 11.90 -23.78 9.94
C GLU A 203 11.90 -23.60 11.45
N SER A 204 13.09 -23.38 12.03
CA SER A 204 13.28 -23.15 13.46
C SER A 204 12.65 -21.83 13.93
N GLU A 205 12.72 -20.79 13.12
CA GLU A 205 12.05 -19.50 13.41
C GLU A 205 10.52 -19.63 13.41
N LEU A 206 9.95 -20.32 12.42
CA LEU A 206 8.49 -20.48 12.32
C LEU A 206 7.93 -21.36 13.44
N PHE A 207 8.48 -22.58 13.61
CA PHE A 207 7.90 -23.63 14.45
C PHE A 207 8.60 -23.81 15.79
N GLY A 208 9.74 -23.13 16.01
CA GLY A 208 10.57 -23.33 17.19
C GLY A 208 11.38 -24.62 17.15
N HIS A 209 12.26 -24.80 18.12
CA HIS A 209 13.06 -26.01 18.27
C HIS A 209 13.23 -26.43 19.72
N GLU A 210 13.43 -27.72 19.94
CA GLU A 210 13.83 -28.28 21.22
C GLU A 210 15.35 -28.20 21.39
N ALA A 211 15.81 -28.23 22.64
CA ALA A 211 17.23 -28.32 22.92
C ALA A 211 17.85 -29.58 22.27
N GLY A 212 18.96 -29.42 21.55
CA GLY A 212 19.63 -30.51 20.85
C GLY A 212 19.07 -30.88 19.48
N ALA A 213 18.11 -30.11 18.95
CA ALA A 213 17.50 -30.37 17.63
C ALA A 213 18.50 -30.29 16.47
N PHE A 214 19.53 -29.45 16.58
CA PHE A 214 20.63 -29.30 15.63
C PHE A 214 21.88 -28.75 16.33
N THR A 215 23.02 -28.76 15.65
CA THR A 215 24.29 -28.22 16.17
C THR A 215 24.13 -26.73 16.47
N GLY A 216 24.20 -26.33 17.76
CA GLY A 216 23.97 -24.98 18.25
C GLY A 216 22.63 -24.75 18.96
N ALA A 217 21.69 -25.68 18.91
CA ALA A 217 20.43 -25.63 19.65
C ALA A 217 20.63 -25.97 21.15
N THR A 218 21.26 -25.05 21.89
CA THR A 218 21.57 -25.26 23.32
C THR A 218 20.37 -25.13 24.23
N ARG A 219 19.31 -24.44 23.82
CA ARG A 219 18.10 -24.21 24.59
C ARG A 219 16.87 -24.35 23.68
N ARG A 220 15.72 -24.64 24.29
CA ARG A 220 14.42 -24.58 23.62
C ARG A 220 14.14 -23.16 23.17
N HIS A 221 13.62 -23.00 21.95
CA HIS A 221 13.18 -21.74 21.39
C HIS A 221 11.72 -21.82 20.92
N ALA A 222 10.90 -20.85 21.34
CA ALA A 222 9.51 -20.72 20.90
C ALA A 222 9.43 -20.09 19.51
N GLY A 223 8.81 -20.78 18.57
CA GLY A 223 8.63 -20.30 17.19
C GLY A 223 7.62 -19.16 17.05
N ARG A 224 7.57 -18.55 15.86
CA ARG A 224 6.65 -17.45 15.56
C ARG A 224 5.18 -17.85 15.70
N PHE A 225 4.83 -19.10 15.41
CA PHE A 225 3.47 -19.61 15.67
C PHE A 225 3.12 -19.58 17.15
N GLU A 226 4.01 -19.98 18.03
CA GLU A 226 3.79 -19.89 19.48
C GLU A 226 3.71 -18.44 19.97
N GLN A 227 4.59 -17.57 19.45
CA GLN A 227 4.59 -16.13 19.77
C GLN A 227 3.31 -15.41 19.33
N ALA A 228 2.69 -15.88 18.23
CA ALA A 228 1.47 -15.32 17.68
C ALA A 228 0.18 -15.91 18.28
N GLU A 229 0.28 -16.73 19.32
CA GLU A 229 -0.89 -17.41 19.90
C GLU A 229 -2.00 -16.44 20.30
N GLY A 230 -3.23 -16.74 19.86
CA GLY A 230 -4.40 -15.89 20.02
C GLY A 230 -4.40 -14.62 19.18
N GLY A 231 -3.31 -14.35 18.46
CA GLY A 231 -3.08 -13.14 17.67
C GLY A 231 -3.05 -13.38 16.16
N THR A 232 -2.17 -12.64 15.48
CA THR A 232 -2.01 -12.70 14.02
C THR A 232 -0.54 -12.92 13.65
N LEU A 233 -0.29 -13.89 12.77
CA LEU A 233 1.01 -14.10 12.14
C LEU A 233 0.96 -13.55 10.71
N PHE A 234 1.82 -12.59 10.43
CA PHE A 234 2.01 -12.01 9.10
C PHE A 234 3.23 -12.65 8.45
N LEU A 235 3.01 -13.32 7.31
CA LEU A 235 4.05 -13.97 6.50
C LEU A 235 4.29 -13.13 5.25
N ASP A 236 5.34 -12.32 5.27
CA ASP A 236 5.74 -11.51 4.12
C ASP A 236 6.59 -12.32 3.16
N GLU A 237 6.44 -12.06 1.87
CA GLU A 237 7.09 -12.73 0.73
C GLU A 237 6.90 -14.27 0.77
N ILE A 238 5.67 -14.71 1.02
CA ILE A 238 5.32 -16.15 1.14
C ILE A 238 5.69 -16.96 -0.10
N GLY A 239 5.78 -16.32 -1.27
CA GLY A 239 6.22 -16.95 -2.51
C GLY A 239 7.63 -17.52 -2.45
N ASP A 240 8.51 -17.00 -1.61
CA ASP A 240 9.90 -17.45 -1.46
C ASP A 240 10.07 -18.58 -0.43
N MET A 241 8.97 -19.03 0.19
CA MET A 241 9.01 -20.13 1.16
C MET A 241 9.45 -21.45 0.51
N PRO A 242 10.46 -22.16 1.06
CA PRO A 242 10.89 -23.48 0.58
C PRO A 242 9.76 -24.53 0.58
N LEU A 243 9.70 -25.39 -0.44
CA LEU A 243 8.64 -26.41 -0.63
C LEU A 243 8.45 -27.31 0.61
N ALA A 244 9.53 -27.67 1.30
CA ALA A 244 9.46 -28.48 2.52
C ALA A 244 8.65 -27.79 3.61
N LEU A 245 8.83 -26.46 3.78
CA LEU A 245 8.11 -25.64 4.76
C LEU A 245 6.67 -25.37 4.34
N GLN A 246 6.39 -25.26 3.05
CA GLN A 246 5.03 -25.13 2.54
C GLN A 246 4.14 -26.32 2.98
N THR A 247 4.71 -27.55 3.00
CA THR A 247 3.99 -28.74 3.46
C THR A 247 3.67 -28.68 4.96
N ARG A 248 4.59 -28.16 5.78
CA ARG A 248 4.36 -27.98 7.21
C ARG A 248 3.36 -26.88 7.49
N LEU A 249 3.48 -25.74 6.81
CA LEU A 249 2.54 -24.63 6.91
C LEU A 249 1.13 -25.08 6.56
N LEU A 250 0.96 -25.87 5.50
CA LEU A 250 -0.35 -26.42 5.10
C LEU A 250 -0.99 -27.24 6.24
N ARG A 251 -0.22 -28.05 6.95
CA ARG A 251 -0.73 -28.83 8.11
C ARG A 251 -1.24 -27.91 9.23
N VAL A 252 -0.49 -26.83 9.51
CA VAL A 252 -0.92 -25.85 10.53
C VAL A 252 -2.20 -25.13 10.09
N LEU A 253 -2.29 -24.72 8.83
CA LEU A 253 -3.48 -24.07 8.29
C LEU A 253 -4.71 -24.98 8.25
N ALA A 254 -4.49 -26.31 8.13
CA ALA A 254 -5.57 -27.29 8.07
C ALA A 254 -6.07 -27.70 9.46
N GLY A 255 -5.17 -27.93 10.42
CA GLY A 255 -5.48 -28.52 11.72
C GLY A 255 -5.15 -27.63 12.92
N GLY A 256 -4.46 -26.51 12.74
CA GLY A 256 -3.99 -25.69 13.85
C GLY A 256 -2.88 -26.35 14.67
N GLU A 257 -2.26 -27.43 14.15
CA GLU A 257 -1.34 -28.28 14.91
C GLU A 257 0.04 -28.32 14.27
N PHE A 258 1.08 -28.28 15.10
CA PHE A 258 2.48 -28.38 14.64
C PHE A 258 3.38 -28.98 15.72
N TYR A 259 4.61 -29.33 15.33
CA TYR A 259 5.68 -29.81 16.21
C TYR A 259 6.87 -28.86 16.09
N ARG A 260 7.59 -28.65 17.19
CA ARG A 260 8.92 -28.03 17.16
C ARG A 260 9.91 -28.90 16.40
N VAL A 261 10.95 -28.30 15.87
CA VAL A 261 12.07 -29.02 15.25
C VAL A 261 12.74 -29.89 16.33
N GLY A 262 12.90 -31.18 16.05
CA GLY A 262 13.40 -32.15 17.01
C GLY A 262 12.42 -32.58 18.13
N GLY A 263 11.24 -31.97 18.20
CA GLY A 263 10.22 -32.24 19.20
C GLY A 263 9.21 -33.30 18.76
N ARG A 264 8.56 -33.92 19.76
CA ARG A 264 7.47 -34.91 19.59
C ARG A 264 6.15 -34.43 20.20
N GLU A 265 6.17 -33.30 20.90
CA GLU A 265 5.00 -32.71 21.52
C GLU A 265 4.16 -32.03 20.46
N LEU A 266 2.87 -32.39 20.38
CA LEU A 266 1.90 -31.71 19.49
C LEU A 266 1.45 -30.39 20.10
N ILE A 267 1.68 -29.31 19.41
CA ILE A 267 1.29 -27.98 19.84
C ILE A 267 0.07 -27.57 19.02
N ARG A 268 -0.95 -27.09 19.69
CA ARG A 268 -2.14 -26.49 19.07
C ARG A 268 -2.05 -24.97 19.17
N GLY A 269 -2.22 -24.29 18.04
CA GLY A 269 -2.17 -22.84 17.98
C GLY A 269 -3.45 -22.26 17.34
N ASN A 270 -3.95 -21.21 17.97
CA ASN A 270 -5.05 -20.41 17.42
C ASN A 270 -4.49 -19.09 16.87
N VAL A 271 -3.98 -19.14 15.64
CA VAL A 271 -3.31 -18.02 14.99
C VAL A 271 -4.02 -17.65 13.69
N ARG A 272 -4.40 -16.39 13.53
CA ARG A 272 -4.87 -15.86 12.23
C ARG A 272 -3.68 -15.64 11.31
N ILE A 273 -3.75 -16.15 10.07
CA ILE A 273 -2.68 -15.99 9.10
C ILE A 273 -3.05 -14.88 8.09
N VAL A 274 -2.12 -13.95 7.93
CA VAL A 274 -2.12 -12.96 6.83
C VAL A 274 -0.83 -13.19 6.05
N ALA A 275 -0.93 -13.49 4.76
CA ALA A 275 0.22 -13.71 3.89
C ALA A 275 0.36 -12.58 2.87
N ALA A 276 1.58 -12.23 2.49
CA ALA A 276 1.84 -11.25 1.44
C ALA A 276 2.88 -11.73 0.44
N THR A 277 2.74 -11.31 -0.81
CA THR A 277 3.73 -11.56 -1.86
C THR A 277 3.63 -10.53 -2.98
N HIS A 278 4.75 -10.29 -3.65
CA HIS A 278 4.78 -9.54 -4.91
C HIS A 278 4.73 -10.47 -6.13
N GLN A 279 4.83 -11.78 -5.93
CA GLN A 279 4.94 -12.78 -6.98
C GLN A 279 3.57 -13.33 -7.36
N ASP A 280 3.44 -13.74 -8.61
CA ASP A 280 2.27 -14.51 -9.07
C ASP A 280 2.40 -15.97 -8.62
N LEU A 281 1.62 -16.33 -7.58
CA LEU A 281 1.61 -17.68 -7.03
C LEU A 281 1.10 -18.72 -8.05
N ALA A 282 0.21 -18.36 -8.97
CA ALA A 282 -0.28 -19.29 -9.99
C ALA A 282 0.85 -19.71 -10.96
N THR A 283 1.65 -18.75 -11.39
CA THR A 283 2.86 -19.01 -12.20
C THR A 283 3.85 -19.87 -11.41
N ARG A 284 4.06 -19.61 -10.11
CA ARG A 284 4.94 -20.42 -9.27
C ARG A 284 4.43 -21.85 -9.06
N VAL A 285 3.11 -22.03 -8.96
CA VAL A 285 2.50 -23.38 -8.92
C VAL A 285 2.74 -24.13 -10.22
N ALA A 286 2.55 -23.48 -11.37
CA ALA A 286 2.83 -24.09 -12.67
C ALA A 286 4.31 -24.47 -12.85
N ALA A 287 5.23 -23.70 -12.27
CA ALA A 287 6.67 -23.99 -12.25
C ALA A 287 7.09 -25.02 -11.18
N GLY A 288 6.17 -25.57 -10.39
CA GLY A 288 6.47 -26.53 -9.32
C GLY A 288 7.22 -25.92 -8.12
N GLN A 289 7.26 -24.61 -7.99
CA GLN A 289 7.95 -23.88 -6.91
C GLN A 289 7.02 -23.52 -5.74
N PHE A 290 5.71 -23.61 -5.93
CA PHE A 290 4.71 -23.41 -4.90
C PHE A 290 3.63 -24.48 -4.99
N ARG A 291 3.10 -24.91 -3.86
CA ARG A 291 2.05 -25.96 -3.81
C ARG A 291 0.69 -25.37 -4.07
N ALA A 292 -0.09 -25.99 -4.94
CA ALA A 292 -1.46 -25.56 -5.26
C ALA A 292 -2.39 -25.63 -4.03
N ASP A 293 -2.27 -26.68 -3.22
CA ASP A 293 -3.10 -26.87 -2.02
C ASP A 293 -2.85 -25.79 -0.96
N LEU A 294 -1.60 -25.36 -0.77
CA LEU A 294 -1.27 -24.26 0.11
C LEU A 294 -1.79 -22.93 -0.44
N MET A 295 -1.64 -22.67 -1.74
CA MET A 295 -2.17 -21.46 -2.37
C MET A 295 -3.67 -21.31 -2.11
N HIS A 296 -4.47 -22.36 -2.35
CA HIS A 296 -5.92 -22.33 -2.11
C HIS A 296 -6.28 -22.14 -0.63
N ARG A 297 -5.43 -22.57 0.30
CA ARG A 297 -5.67 -22.41 1.73
C ARG A 297 -5.32 -21.01 2.23
N LEU A 298 -4.37 -20.34 1.60
CA LEU A 298 -3.99 -18.95 1.88
C LEU A 298 -4.90 -17.94 1.21
N ASP A 299 -5.31 -18.21 -0.03
CA ASP A 299 -6.09 -17.32 -0.90
C ASP A 299 -7.60 -17.49 -0.68
N VAL A 300 -8.04 -17.41 0.58
CA VAL A 300 -9.48 -17.39 0.91
C VAL A 300 -10.06 -16.02 0.59
N ILE A 301 -9.35 -14.97 0.98
CA ILE A 301 -9.65 -13.59 0.61
C ILE A 301 -8.38 -12.96 0.05
N ARG A 302 -8.49 -12.38 -1.15
CA ARG A 302 -7.38 -11.65 -1.78
C ARG A 302 -7.59 -10.16 -1.69
N ILE A 303 -6.55 -9.45 -1.24
CA ILE A 303 -6.47 -7.99 -1.28
C ILE A 303 -5.31 -7.62 -2.21
N GLU A 304 -5.63 -6.99 -3.32
CA GLU A 304 -4.62 -6.52 -4.28
C GLU A 304 -4.32 -5.04 -4.05
N LEU A 305 -3.06 -4.73 -3.72
CA LEU A 305 -2.61 -3.34 -3.58
C LEU A 305 -2.21 -2.77 -4.92
N PRO A 306 -2.84 -1.66 -5.33
CA PRO A 306 -2.49 -1.01 -6.58
C PRO A 306 -1.08 -0.40 -6.50
N PRO A 307 -0.27 -0.50 -7.58
CA PRO A 307 0.99 0.21 -7.66
C PRO A 307 0.77 1.73 -7.65
N LEU A 308 1.77 2.49 -7.20
CA LEU A 308 1.64 3.94 -6.99
C LEU A 308 1.27 4.70 -8.28
N ARG A 309 1.74 4.22 -9.44
CA ARG A 309 1.40 4.77 -10.76
C ARG A 309 -0.10 4.68 -11.13
N SER A 310 -0.85 3.73 -10.57
CA SER A 310 -2.31 3.62 -10.76
C SER A 310 -3.13 4.42 -9.74
N ARG A 311 -2.46 5.02 -8.74
CA ARG A 311 -3.08 5.90 -7.73
C ARG A 311 -2.36 7.24 -7.60
N ARG A 312 -2.05 7.86 -8.73
CA ARG A 312 -1.27 9.12 -8.82
C ARG A 312 -1.89 10.26 -8.02
N SER A 313 -3.22 10.27 -7.85
CA SER A 313 -3.92 11.23 -7.00
C SER A 313 -3.51 11.19 -5.53
N ASP A 314 -3.01 10.03 -5.04
CA ASP A 314 -2.56 9.88 -3.66
C ASP A 314 -1.14 10.41 -3.43
N ILE A 315 -0.35 10.57 -4.51
CA ILE A 315 1.07 10.97 -4.40
C ILE A 315 1.25 12.29 -3.66
N PRO A 316 0.49 13.38 -3.93
CA PRO A 316 0.65 14.62 -3.20
C PRO A 316 0.38 14.49 -1.70
N LEU A 317 -0.65 13.74 -1.31
CA LEU A 317 -0.99 13.46 0.08
C LEU A 317 0.12 12.70 0.78
N LEU A 318 0.58 11.60 0.17
CA LEU A 318 1.66 10.76 0.69
C LEU A 318 2.98 11.53 0.81
N ALA A 319 3.34 12.33 -0.21
CA ALA A 319 4.56 13.13 -0.20
C ALA A 319 4.57 14.16 0.95
N GLN A 320 3.45 14.85 1.17
CA GLN A 320 3.33 15.80 2.27
C GLN A 320 3.42 15.10 3.64
N HIS A 321 2.75 13.96 3.78
CA HIS A 321 2.79 13.15 5.00
C HIS A 321 4.23 12.68 5.32
N PHE A 322 4.92 12.07 4.37
CA PHE A 322 6.29 11.58 4.58
C PHE A 322 7.27 12.71 4.86
N LEU A 323 7.12 13.85 4.18
CA LEU A 323 7.98 15.00 4.44
C LEU A 323 7.76 15.54 5.86
N ALA A 324 6.51 15.70 6.30
CA ALA A 324 6.17 16.16 7.64
C ALA A 324 6.68 15.17 8.71
N ALA A 325 6.42 13.87 8.54
CA ALA A 325 6.89 12.83 9.45
C ALA A 325 8.41 12.83 9.57
N THR A 326 9.12 12.93 8.43
CA THR A 326 10.60 12.94 8.41
C THR A 326 11.17 14.19 9.06
N THR A 327 10.60 15.38 8.80
CA THR A 327 11.10 16.61 9.44
C THR A 327 10.89 16.58 10.96
N GLN A 328 9.80 15.99 11.43
CA GLN A 328 9.53 15.79 12.86
C GLN A 328 10.50 14.76 13.48
N GLU A 329 10.69 13.60 12.83
CA GLU A 329 11.63 12.54 13.29
C GLU A 329 13.06 13.05 13.43
N LEU A 330 13.52 13.78 12.42
CA LEU A 330 14.87 14.34 12.38
C LEU A 330 15.02 15.68 13.13
N LYS A 331 13.93 16.18 13.74
CA LYS A 331 13.88 17.48 14.45
C LYS A 331 14.38 18.65 13.57
N LEU A 332 14.07 18.59 12.28
CA LEU A 332 14.36 19.65 11.32
C LEU A 332 13.26 20.71 11.30
N ALA A 333 13.57 21.90 10.77
CA ALA A 333 12.55 22.91 10.51
C ALA A 333 11.49 22.34 9.55
N PRO A 334 10.17 22.63 9.77
CA PRO A 334 9.12 22.17 8.88
C PRO A 334 9.35 22.60 7.44
N LYS A 335 9.22 21.63 6.51
CA LYS A 335 9.35 21.88 5.07
C LYS A 335 8.05 21.49 4.37
N ARG A 336 7.81 22.08 3.20
CA ARG A 336 6.68 21.76 2.34
C ARG A 336 7.11 21.70 0.88
N PHE A 337 6.46 20.86 0.10
CA PHE A 337 6.61 20.92 -1.35
C PHE A 337 5.78 22.06 -1.93
N SER A 338 6.34 22.83 -2.89
CA SER A 338 5.57 23.75 -3.70
C SER A 338 4.54 23.00 -4.56
N ARG A 339 3.48 23.67 -4.99
CA ARG A 339 2.47 23.07 -5.89
C ARG A 339 3.07 22.55 -7.20
N ALA A 340 4.05 23.25 -7.73
CA ALA A 340 4.77 22.86 -8.94
C ALA A 340 5.62 21.59 -8.70
N ALA A 341 6.30 21.47 -7.54
CA ALA A 341 7.05 20.28 -7.16
C ALA A 341 6.13 19.07 -6.99
N LEU A 342 4.98 19.21 -6.31
CA LEU A 342 4.00 18.13 -6.16
C LEU A 342 3.46 17.65 -7.51
N LYS A 343 3.17 18.57 -8.44
CA LYS A 343 2.72 18.21 -9.79
C LYS A 343 3.78 17.39 -10.54
N LEU A 344 5.05 17.76 -10.41
CA LEU A 344 6.16 17.04 -11.02
C LEU A 344 6.36 15.65 -10.39
N ILE A 345 6.27 15.54 -9.06
CA ILE A 345 6.35 14.26 -8.34
C ILE A 345 5.20 13.34 -8.77
N ALA A 346 3.97 13.85 -8.87
CA ALA A 346 2.80 13.08 -9.26
C ALA A 346 2.86 12.51 -10.69
N GLN A 347 3.72 13.04 -11.56
CA GLN A 347 3.92 12.53 -12.92
C GLN A 347 4.93 11.38 -13.00
N ARG A 348 5.70 11.12 -11.96
CA ARG A 348 6.68 10.02 -11.92
C ARG A 348 6.02 8.67 -11.75
N ASP A 349 6.63 7.63 -12.29
CA ASP A 349 6.08 6.25 -12.25
C ASP A 349 6.38 5.50 -10.95
N PHE A 350 7.45 5.85 -10.23
CA PHE A 350 7.86 5.22 -8.98
C PHE A 350 7.89 3.68 -9.05
N PRO A 351 8.83 3.06 -9.75
CA PRO A 351 8.94 1.60 -9.81
C PRO A 351 9.11 0.96 -8.42
N GLY A 352 9.73 1.66 -7.47
CA GLY A 352 9.81 1.26 -6.06
C GLY A 352 8.59 1.67 -5.21
N ASN A 353 7.51 2.15 -5.86
CA ASN A 353 6.23 2.51 -5.25
C ASN A 353 6.37 3.50 -4.08
N VAL A 354 5.62 3.29 -2.99
CA VAL A 354 5.58 4.17 -1.82
C VAL A 354 6.94 4.25 -1.12
N ARG A 355 7.71 3.14 -1.10
CA ARG A 355 9.06 3.12 -0.51
C ARG A 355 10.02 4.07 -1.23
N GLU A 356 9.92 4.16 -2.56
CA GLU A 356 10.72 5.10 -3.35
C GLU A 356 10.29 6.56 -3.11
N LEU A 357 8.98 6.82 -3.05
CA LEU A 357 8.44 8.13 -2.71
C LEU A 357 8.87 8.57 -1.30
N GLU A 358 8.80 7.69 -0.31
CA GLU A 358 9.27 7.96 1.06
C GLU A 358 10.76 8.31 1.08
N ASN A 359 11.59 7.54 0.37
CA ASN A 359 13.03 7.81 0.25
C ASN A 359 13.30 9.16 -0.44
N LEU A 360 12.50 9.53 -1.45
CA LEU A 360 12.58 10.85 -2.06
C LEU A 360 12.27 11.95 -1.03
N CYS A 361 11.19 11.79 -0.25
CA CYS A 361 10.79 12.77 0.78
C CYS A 361 11.84 12.89 1.89
N ARG A 362 12.40 11.77 2.38
CA ARG A 362 13.50 11.75 3.35
C ARG A 362 14.72 12.51 2.83
N ARG A 363 15.10 12.28 1.59
CA ARG A 363 16.21 12.98 0.94
C ARG A 363 15.93 14.48 0.83
N MET A 364 14.71 14.87 0.41
CA MET A 364 14.33 16.28 0.29
C MET A 364 14.27 16.98 1.65
N ALA A 365 13.84 16.31 2.69
CA ALA A 365 13.86 16.85 4.04
C ALA A 365 15.27 17.31 4.47
N VAL A 366 16.30 16.55 4.08
CA VAL A 366 17.70 16.84 4.46
C VAL A 366 18.38 17.80 3.49
N ILE A 367 18.25 17.57 2.16
CA ILE A 367 19.08 18.24 1.14
C ILE A 367 18.49 19.58 0.70
N ALA A 368 17.17 19.74 0.64
CA ALA A 368 16.58 20.99 0.14
C ALA A 368 16.99 22.19 1.03
N PRO A 369 17.48 23.30 0.45
CA PRO A 369 18.06 24.40 1.24
C PRO A 369 16.99 25.26 1.93
N GLY A 370 15.76 25.30 1.40
CA GLY A 370 14.68 26.16 1.90
C GLY A 370 13.57 25.43 2.65
N ALA A 371 12.67 26.19 3.26
CA ALA A 371 11.44 25.67 3.87
C ALA A 371 10.42 25.21 2.80
N GLU A 372 10.51 25.74 1.58
CA GLU A 372 9.68 25.33 0.44
C GLU A 372 10.55 24.65 -0.61
N ILE A 373 10.20 23.40 -0.94
CA ILE A 373 10.90 22.55 -1.90
C ILE A 373 10.36 22.85 -3.30
N LEU A 374 11.24 23.35 -4.17
CA LEU A 374 10.93 23.76 -5.54
C LEU A 374 11.21 22.63 -6.56
N PRO A 375 10.69 22.69 -7.79
CA PRO A 375 11.01 21.74 -8.85
C PRO A 375 12.51 21.60 -9.15
N ALA A 376 13.28 22.69 -8.99
CA ALA A 376 14.72 22.68 -9.18
C ALA A 376 15.45 21.78 -8.16
N ASP A 377 14.95 21.69 -6.93
CA ASP A 377 15.51 20.85 -5.88
C ASP A 377 15.33 19.35 -6.22
N LEU A 378 14.24 19.00 -6.89
CA LEU A 378 13.94 17.63 -7.35
C LEU A 378 14.84 17.21 -8.53
N GLY A 379 15.30 18.15 -9.34
CA GLY A 379 16.21 17.91 -10.47
C GLY A 379 17.65 17.64 -10.00
N ALA A 380 18.12 18.34 -8.98
CA ALA A 380 19.47 18.15 -8.41
C ALA A 380 19.66 16.74 -7.81
N THR A 381 18.60 16.06 -7.40
CA THR A 381 18.67 14.72 -6.79
C THR A 381 18.64 13.57 -7.79
N VAL A 382 18.15 13.78 -9.01
CA VAL A 382 18.16 12.75 -10.07
C VAL A 382 19.58 12.59 -10.66
N ALA A 383 20.37 13.65 -10.66
CA ALA A 383 21.75 13.60 -11.18
C ALA A 383 22.73 12.83 -10.27
N GLY A 384 22.39 12.55 -9.00
CA GLY A 384 23.29 11.93 -8.03
C GLY A 384 23.13 10.43 -7.76
N ALA A 385 22.02 9.80 -8.17
CA ALA A 385 21.73 8.40 -7.80
C ALA A 385 21.54 7.43 -8.98
N SER A 386 21.41 7.93 -10.22
CA SER A 386 21.22 7.09 -11.42
C SER A 386 22.40 7.11 -12.41
N GLY A 387 23.53 7.67 -12.01
CA GLY A 387 24.63 8.01 -12.93
C GLY A 387 25.42 6.85 -13.53
N SER A 388 25.17 5.60 -13.21
CA SER A 388 25.93 4.48 -13.78
C SER A 388 25.20 3.64 -14.82
N GLY A 389 23.85 3.75 -14.91
CA GLY A 389 23.04 2.96 -15.86
C GLY A 389 22.61 3.73 -17.10
N GLU A 390 22.13 4.96 -16.95
CA GLU A 390 21.48 5.69 -18.05
C GLU A 390 22.37 5.96 -19.27
N TRP A 391 23.65 6.32 -19.08
CA TRP A 391 24.57 6.56 -20.22
C TRP A 391 24.94 5.26 -20.93
N THR A 392 25.06 4.13 -20.22
CA THR A 392 25.32 2.83 -20.81
C THR A 392 24.10 2.26 -21.52
N ASP A 393 22.90 2.57 -21.02
CA ASP A 393 21.65 2.18 -21.67
C ASP A 393 21.40 3.02 -22.92
N ALA A 394 21.61 4.34 -22.86
CA ALA A 394 21.57 5.21 -24.03
C ALA A 394 22.63 4.82 -25.09
N LEU A 395 23.84 4.44 -24.65
CA LEU A 395 24.88 3.94 -25.55
C LEU A 395 24.49 2.59 -26.17
N ARG A 396 23.82 1.70 -25.42
CA ARG A 396 23.33 0.42 -25.91
C ARG A 396 22.23 0.61 -26.95
N GLU A 397 21.24 1.47 -26.70
CA GLU A 397 20.17 1.81 -27.63
C GLU A 397 20.73 2.38 -28.94
N TRP A 398 21.65 3.35 -28.84
CA TRP A 398 22.35 3.90 -29.99
C TRP A 398 23.14 2.85 -30.78
N ALA A 399 23.82 1.93 -30.08
CA ALA A 399 24.60 0.88 -30.74
C ALA A 399 23.69 -0.12 -31.45
N VAL A 400 22.57 -0.52 -30.88
CA VAL A 400 21.56 -1.40 -31.49
C VAL A 400 21.00 -0.72 -32.75
N GLU A 401 20.66 0.56 -32.70
CA GLU A 401 20.13 1.30 -33.85
C GLU A 401 21.18 1.45 -34.97
N ALA A 402 22.42 1.75 -34.60
CA ALA A 402 23.52 1.86 -35.56
C ALA A 402 23.85 0.50 -36.26
N LEU A 403 23.81 -0.59 -35.48
CA LEU A 403 23.97 -1.95 -36.02
C LEU A 403 22.81 -2.32 -36.97
N ALA A 404 21.59 -1.98 -36.61
CA ALA A 404 20.42 -2.25 -37.47
C ALA A 404 20.44 -1.47 -38.78
N LYS A 405 21.06 -0.26 -38.78
CA LYS A 405 21.28 0.54 -40.01
C LYS A 405 22.45 0.09 -40.85
N GLY A 406 23.25 -0.85 -40.36
CA GLY A 406 24.46 -1.33 -41.10
C GLY A 406 25.61 -0.31 -41.08
N ASP A 407 25.66 0.60 -40.09
CA ASP A 407 26.71 1.60 -39.97
C ASP A 407 28.08 0.94 -39.78
N ALA A 408 29.09 1.47 -40.46
CA ALA A 408 30.50 1.04 -40.30
C ALA A 408 31.16 1.81 -39.15
N ASP A 409 32.22 1.23 -38.58
CA ASP A 409 33.08 1.86 -37.58
C ASP A 409 32.38 2.35 -36.28
N ILE A 410 31.31 1.66 -35.86
CA ILE A 410 30.49 2.01 -34.68
C ILE A 410 31.36 2.18 -33.44
N HIS A 411 32.34 1.27 -33.21
CA HIS A 411 33.22 1.34 -32.05
C HIS A 411 34.10 2.62 -32.07
N ALA A 412 34.66 2.95 -33.25
CA ALA A 412 35.49 4.14 -33.40
C ALA A 412 34.68 5.44 -33.14
N ARG A 413 33.47 5.52 -33.67
CA ARG A 413 32.52 6.64 -33.47
C ARG A 413 32.11 6.79 -32.04
N ALA A 414 31.75 5.69 -31.34
CA ALA A 414 31.42 5.70 -29.95
C ALA A 414 32.57 6.20 -29.07
N ARG A 415 33.77 5.69 -29.33
CA ARG A 415 34.97 6.09 -28.58
C ARG A 415 35.34 7.56 -28.82
N GLU A 416 35.21 8.06 -30.04
CA GLU A 416 35.47 9.47 -30.33
C GLU A 416 34.47 10.39 -29.63
N ALA A 417 33.17 10.06 -29.64
CA ALA A 417 32.12 10.80 -28.98
C ALA A 417 32.33 10.80 -27.45
N LEU A 418 32.66 9.65 -26.86
CA LEU A 418 32.97 9.52 -25.44
C LEU A 418 34.17 10.38 -25.04
N ASP A 419 35.27 10.29 -25.79
CA ASP A 419 36.49 11.07 -25.55
C ASP A 419 36.21 12.59 -25.61
N GLN A 420 35.44 13.04 -26.60
CA GLN A 420 35.08 14.46 -26.75
C GLN A 420 34.21 14.95 -25.60
N THR A 421 33.20 14.17 -25.20
CA THR A 421 32.31 14.53 -24.09
C THR A 421 33.05 14.64 -22.77
N LEU A 422 33.89 13.66 -22.44
CA LEU A 422 34.70 13.66 -21.24
C LEU A 422 35.70 14.81 -21.19
N LEU A 423 36.35 15.11 -22.33
CA LEU A 423 37.29 16.23 -22.43
C LEU A 423 36.62 17.60 -22.24
N GLN A 424 35.44 17.81 -22.84
CA GLN A 424 34.66 19.02 -22.67
C GLN A 424 34.19 19.20 -21.23
N ALA A 425 33.65 18.15 -20.60
CA ALA A 425 33.22 18.19 -19.22
C ALA A 425 34.36 18.51 -18.26
N ALA A 426 35.51 17.86 -18.43
CA ALA A 426 36.68 18.11 -17.58
C ALA A 426 37.26 19.51 -17.75
N LEU A 427 37.28 20.07 -18.96
CA LEU A 427 37.71 21.44 -19.21
C LEU A 427 36.77 22.46 -18.59
N LEU A 428 35.45 22.26 -18.66
CA LEU A 428 34.46 23.09 -18.01
C LEU A 428 34.62 23.05 -16.50
N ALA A 429 34.74 21.88 -15.90
CA ALA A 429 34.92 21.70 -14.46
C ALA A 429 36.25 22.25 -13.94
N SER A 430 37.27 22.38 -14.81
CA SER A 430 38.62 22.91 -14.47
C SER A 430 38.83 24.36 -14.95
N GLU A 431 37.74 25.09 -15.24
CA GLU A 431 37.79 26.50 -15.72
C GLU A 431 38.79 26.73 -16.88
N GLY A 432 38.91 25.71 -17.74
CA GLY A 432 39.84 25.71 -18.90
C GLY A 432 41.28 25.29 -18.58
N HIS A 433 41.61 24.97 -17.32
CA HIS A 433 42.96 24.52 -16.93
C HIS A 433 43.25 23.10 -17.38
N ARG A 434 44.04 22.96 -18.47
CA ARG A 434 44.31 21.66 -19.12
C ARG A 434 45.06 20.66 -18.22
N GLN A 435 45.87 21.13 -17.28
CA GLN A 435 46.58 20.25 -16.36
C GLN A 435 45.66 19.62 -15.33
N ASN A 436 44.74 20.41 -14.77
CA ASN A 436 43.75 19.95 -13.82
C ASN A 436 42.73 19.02 -14.51
N ALA A 437 42.30 19.35 -15.73
CA ALA A 437 41.42 18.50 -16.54
C ALA A 437 42.08 17.16 -16.87
N ALA A 438 43.36 17.12 -17.20
CA ALA A 438 44.09 15.88 -17.45
C ALA A 438 44.19 15.00 -16.20
N GLN A 439 44.45 15.61 -15.05
CA GLN A 439 44.51 14.93 -13.76
C GLN A 439 43.13 14.38 -13.34
N ALA A 440 42.06 15.15 -13.52
CA ALA A 440 40.70 14.73 -13.22
C ALA A 440 40.23 13.54 -14.08
N LEU A 441 40.68 13.46 -15.34
CA LEU A 441 40.40 12.35 -16.25
C LEU A 441 41.34 11.15 -16.11
N GLY A 442 42.39 11.24 -15.25
CA GLY A 442 43.40 10.18 -15.12
C GLY A 442 44.21 9.95 -16.41
N VAL A 443 44.34 10.99 -17.28
CA VAL A 443 45.08 10.90 -18.54
C VAL A 443 46.31 11.76 -18.53
N GLY A 444 47.33 11.37 -19.28
CA GLY A 444 48.56 12.17 -19.41
C GLY A 444 48.28 13.51 -20.14
N ARG A 445 48.95 14.62 -19.71
CA ARG A 445 48.82 15.96 -20.30
C ARG A 445 49.05 15.95 -21.84
N ASN A 446 49.98 15.14 -22.31
CA ASN A 446 50.29 15.01 -23.74
C ASN A 446 49.16 14.34 -24.53
N THR A 447 48.45 13.38 -23.90
CA THR A 447 47.30 12.70 -24.49
C THR A 447 46.13 13.68 -24.63
N LEU A 448 45.87 14.50 -23.60
CA LEU A 448 44.81 15.52 -23.62
C LEU A 448 45.11 16.58 -24.71
N THR A 449 46.38 17.07 -24.79
CA THR A 449 46.78 18.07 -25.78
C THR A 449 46.65 17.52 -27.21
N ARG A 450 47.02 16.27 -27.44
CA ARG A 450 46.90 15.62 -28.77
C ARG A 450 45.46 15.45 -29.20
N LYS A 451 44.56 15.07 -28.27
CA LYS A 451 43.11 14.91 -28.53
C LYS A 451 42.42 16.26 -28.77
N LEU A 452 42.82 17.32 -28.08
CA LEU A 452 42.32 18.68 -28.33
C LEU A 452 42.87 19.30 -29.63
N GLY A 453 44.07 18.97 -30.02
CA GLY A 453 44.69 19.46 -31.26
C GLY A 453 44.06 18.91 -32.54
N ALA A 454 43.57 17.68 -32.51
CA ALA A 454 42.93 17.04 -33.65
C ALA A 454 41.59 17.67 -34.07
N SER A 455 40.92 18.41 -33.16
CA SER A 455 39.64 19.09 -33.42
C SER A 455 39.78 20.48 -34.11
N ARG A 456 41.00 21.05 -34.15
CA ARG A 456 41.22 22.39 -34.70
C ARG A 456 41.52 22.42 -36.19
N THR A 457 41.79 21.27 -36.83
CA THR A 457 42.17 21.18 -38.23
C THR A 457 40.97 20.95 -39.18
N ARG A 458 39.70 20.95 -38.70
CA ARG A 458 38.53 20.80 -39.56
C ARG A 458 37.63 22.05 -39.69
N ARG A 459 38.18 23.25 -39.41
CA ARG A 459 37.55 24.50 -39.84
C ARG A 459 38.53 25.27 -40.77
N ARG A 460 38.53 24.87 -42.01
CA ARG A 460 38.81 25.69 -43.19
C ARG A 460 37.91 25.20 -44.33
#